data_694a8fe381581d17f2179184c5a66c31
#
_entry.id   694a8fe381581d17f2179184c5a66c31
#
_cell.length_a   1.000
_cell.length_b   1.000
_cell.length_c   1.000
_cell.angle_alpha   90.00
_cell.angle_beta   90.00
_cell.angle_gamma   90.00
#
_symmetry.space_group_name_H-M   'P 1'
#
loop_
_entity.id
_entity.type
_entity.pdbx_description
1 polymer ?
#
loop_
_entity_poly.entity_id
_entity_poly.type
_entity_poly.pdbx_seq_one_letter_code
_entity_poly.pdbx_strand_id
1 'polypeptide(L)'
;MLFSKAFFPLLDNDSEILYFDSAASTQTHSMVLESMDKYYKTHRANCNRGSHVLGNQTNEAVFTARQQVADFINVSPEHILFTSGATESLNMVAKWNEHVDTVIITNVEHHANIIPWLEQNRTVSNGGLAILEVGLDGSVDLEKADKLLSRHEGCLLSITSASNVLGNCLPWETLAHMAHSYGISVSMDFCQ
;
A
#
# COMPACT_ATOMS: atom_id res chain seq x y z
N MET A 1 -9.83 -7.79 23.03
CA MET A 1 -8.39 -8.02 22.88
C MET A 1 -8.21 -8.67 21.49
N LEU A 2 -7.83 -7.87 20.48
CA LEU A 2 -7.78 -8.28 19.05
C LEU A 2 -6.53 -9.07 18.66
N PHE A 3 -5.59 -9.30 19.60
CA PHE A 3 -4.27 -9.87 19.34
C PHE A 3 -3.95 -11.11 20.19
N SER A 4 -4.87 -12.07 20.25
CA SER A 4 -4.58 -13.36 20.86
C SER A 4 -4.11 -14.34 19.80
N LYS A 5 -3.09 -15.18 20.07
CA LYS A 5 -2.70 -16.31 19.22
C LYS A 5 -3.88 -17.19 18.83
N ALA A 6 -4.89 -17.33 19.72
CA ALA A 6 -6.12 -18.10 19.50
C ALA A 6 -6.92 -17.67 18.25
N PHE A 7 -6.72 -16.46 17.74
CA PHE A 7 -7.36 -16.01 16.49
C PHE A 7 -6.60 -16.41 15.23
N PHE A 8 -5.41 -16.98 15.38
CA PHE A 8 -4.56 -17.38 14.27
C PHE A 8 -4.31 -18.89 14.33
N PRO A 9 -5.07 -19.70 13.61
CA PRO A 9 -5.06 -21.17 13.76
C PRO A 9 -3.67 -21.79 13.64
N LEU A 10 -2.81 -21.26 12.77
CA LEU A 10 -1.43 -21.75 12.64
C LEU A 10 -0.62 -21.56 13.94
N LEU A 11 -0.81 -20.44 14.63
CA LEU A 11 -0.09 -20.09 15.86
C LEU A 11 -0.74 -20.71 17.11
N ASP A 12 -2.05 -21.02 17.05
CA ASP A 12 -2.79 -21.65 18.13
C ASP A 12 -2.52 -23.15 18.19
N ASN A 13 -2.34 -23.79 17.04
CA ASN A 13 -2.02 -25.23 16.92
C ASN A 13 -0.64 -25.60 17.49
N ASP A 14 0.29 -24.64 17.54
CA ASP A 14 1.62 -24.82 18.12
C ASP A 14 2.00 -23.60 18.96
N SER A 15 1.86 -23.73 20.28
CA SER A 15 2.15 -22.65 21.23
C SER A 15 3.63 -22.26 21.31
N GLU A 16 4.53 -23.13 20.82
CA GLU A 16 5.99 -22.91 20.83
C GLU A 16 6.44 -22.00 19.70
N ILE A 17 5.61 -21.83 18.65
CA ILE A 17 5.95 -20.92 17.54
C ILE A 17 5.96 -19.47 18.02
N LEU A 18 7.11 -18.82 17.84
CA LEU A 18 7.29 -17.37 17.96
C LEU A 18 7.45 -16.81 16.54
N TYR A 19 6.37 -16.18 16.03
CA TYR A 19 6.36 -15.63 14.67
C TYR A 19 6.65 -14.15 14.67
N PHE A 20 7.78 -13.74 14.08
CA PHE A 20 8.26 -12.35 14.00
C PHE A 20 8.44 -11.86 12.55
N ASP A 21 7.85 -12.54 11.58
CA ASP A 21 8.02 -12.22 10.16
C ASP A 21 6.72 -11.67 9.51
N SER A 22 5.92 -10.92 10.29
CA SER A 22 4.68 -10.32 9.79
C SER A 22 4.94 -9.24 8.73
N ALA A 23 6.13 -8.63 8.71
CA ALA A 23 6.52 -7.69 7.67
C ALA A 23 6.61 -8.34 6.28
N ALA A 24 6.99 -9.61 6.22
CA ALA A 24 7.00 -10.39 4.98
C ALA A 24 5.63 -11.02 4.69
N SER A 25 4.97 -11.59 5.72
CA SER A 25 3.65 -12.23 5.57
C SER A 25 2.93 -12.33 6.90
N THR A 26 1.80 -11.65 7.04
CA THR A 26 0.94 -11.73 8.23
C THR A 26 0.15 -13.04 8.23
N GLN A 27 0.03 -13.70 9.39
CA GLN A 27 -0.78 -14.88 9.55
C GLN A 27 -2.27 -14.59 9.37
N THR A 28 -3.00 -15.56 8.82
CA THR A 28 -4.43 -15.37 8.49
C THR A 28 -5.31 -15.58 9.72
N HIS A 29 -6.13 -14.59 10.03
CA HIS A 29 -7.09 -14.64 11.14
C HIS A 29 -8.22 -15.64 10.84
N SER A 30 -8.72 -16.35 11.86
CA SER A 30 -9.78 -17.37 11.73
C SER A 30 -11.03 -16.85 11.02
N MET A 31 -11.48 -15.63 11.33
CA MET A 31 -12.63 -15.00 10.67
C MET A 31 -12.46 -14.85 9.15
N VAL A 32 -11.22 -14.61 8.68
CA VAL A 32 -10.92 -14.52 7.25
C VAL A 32 -11.07 -15.88 6.60
N LEU A 33 -10.49 -16.93 7.23
CA LEU A 33 -10.61 -18.31 6.74
C LEU A 33 -12.08 -18.76 6.69
N GLU A 34 -12.86 -18.48 7.74
CA GLU A 34 -14.29 -18.78 7.81
C GLU A 34 -15.09 -18.05 6.71
N SER A 35 -14.77 -16.78 6.46
CA SER A 35 -15.43 -15.99 5.41
C SER A 35 -15.11 -16.54 4.01
N MET A 36 -13.87 -16.94 3.76
CA MET A 36 -13.45 -17.57 2.50
C MET A 36 -14.15 -18.92 2.32
N ASP A 37 -14.17 -19.76 3.34
CA ASP A 37 -14.83 -21.07 3.32
C ASP A 37 -16.33 -20.93 3.05
N LYS A 38 -17.00 -20.01 3.75
CA LYS A 38 -18.40 -19.67 3.52
C LYS A 38 -18.66 -19.25 2.09
N TYR A 39 -17.85 -18.33 1.52
CA TYR A 39 -17.99 -17.90 0.14
C TYR A 39 -17.93 -19.07 -0.85
N TYR A 40 -16.90 -19.92 -0.72
CA TYR A 40 -16.73 -21.07 -1.61
C TYR A 40 -17.86 -22.09 -1.50
N LYS A 41 -18.43 -22.29 -0.31
CA LYS A 41 -19.49 -23.28 -0.06
C LYS A 41 -20.90 -22.79 -0.39
N THR A 42 -21.15 -21.46 -0.37
CA THR A 42 -22.54 -20.98 -0.39
C THR A 42 -22.91 -20.10 -1.57
N HIS A 43 -22.00 -19.26 -2.09
CA HIS A 43 -22.39 -18.27 -3.12
C HIS A 43 -21.27 -17.91 -4.10
N ARG A 44 -20.30 -18.79 -4.29
CA ARG A 44 -19.25 -18.57 -5.29
C ARG A 44 -19.83 -18.50 -6.70
N ALA A 45 -19.69 -17.36 -7.35
CA ALA A 45 -20.13 -17.14 -8.74
C ALA A 45 -19.27 -16.08 -9.43
N ASN A 46 -19.49 -15.88 -10.73
CA ASN A 46 -18.82 -14.82 -11.49
C ASN A 46 -19.38 -13.46 -11.09
N CYS A 47 -18.49 -12.55 -10.72
CA CYS A 47 -18.83 -11.16 -10.40
C CYS A 47 -19.11 -10.36 -11.68
N ASN A 48 -20.07 -9.42 -11.61
CA ASN A 48 -20.45 -8.45 -12.65
C ASN A 48 -21.08 -9.02 -13.94
N ARG A 49 -21.26 -10.34 -14.07
CA ARG A 49 -21.81 -10.94 -15.30
C ARG A 49 -22.97 -11.93 -15.07
N GLY A 50 -23.37 -12.18 -13.85
CA GLY A 50 -24.44 -13.13 -13.53
C GLY A 50 -25.75 -12.42 -13.23
N SER A 51 -26.83 -12.80 -13.91
CA SER A 51 -28.22 -12.38 -13.60
C SER A 51 -28.97 -13.39 -12.71
N HIS A 52 -28.27 -14.41 -12.21
CA HIS A 52 -28.83 -15.44 -11.34
C HIS A 52 -28.51 -15.15 -9.85
N VAL A 53 -29.22 -15.84 -8.95
CA VAL A 53 -29.16 -15.59 -7.49
C VAL A 53 -27.73 -15.56 -6.95
N LEU A 54 -26.89 -16.55 -7.29
CA LEU A 54 -25.50 -16.62 -6.79
C LEU A 54 -24.63 -15.46 -7.32
N GLY A 55 -24.85 -15.06 -8.60
CA GLY A 55 -24.14 -13.91 -9.17
C GLY A 55 -24.49 -12.60 -8.45
N ASN A 56 -25.78 -12.41 -8.13
CA ASN A 56 -26.24 -11.23 -7.38
C ASN A 56 -25.67 -11.20 -5.96
N GLN A 57 -25.65 -12.35 -5.27
CA GLN A 57 -25.04 -12.46 -3.94
C GLN A 57 -23.54 -12.15 -3.95
N THR A 58 -22.82 -12.62 -4.99
CA THR A 58 -21.39 -12.30 -5.15
C THR A 58 -21.17 -10.82 -5.41
N ASN A 59 -22.00 -10.19 -6.27
CA ASN A 59 -21.92 -8.76 -6.54
C ASN A 59 -22.16 -7.92 -5.27
N GLU A 60 -23.17 -8.29 -4.49
CA GLU A 60 -23.49 -7.63 -3.22
C GLU A 60 -22.35 -7.77 -2.21
N ALA A 61 -21.74 -8.96 -2.10
CA ALA A 61 -20.61 -9.19 -1.21
C ALA A 61 -19.40 -8.33 -1.60
N VAL A 62 -19.06 -8.21 -2.88
CA VAL A 62 -17.97 -7.36 -3.38
C VAL A 62 -18.26 -5.88 -3.15
N PHE A 63 -19.50 -5.44 -3.40
CA PHE A 63 -19.92 -4.07 -3.14
C PHE A 63 -19.80 -3.72 -1.65
N THR A 64 -20.30 -4.59 -0.77
CA THR A 64 -20.23 -4.43 0.69
C THR A 64 -18.79 -4.37 1.18
N ALA A 65 -17.92 -5.27 0.69
CA ALA A 65 -16.50 -5.24 1.05
C ALA A 65 -15.83 -3.93 0.64
N ARG A 66 -16.13 -3.44 -0.57
CA ARG A 66 -15.60 -2.15 -1.07
C ARG A 66 -16.07 -0.98 -0.20
N GLN A 67 -17.35 -0.96 0.17
CA GLN A 67 -17.90 0.05 1.06
C GLN A 67 -17.21 0.03 2.43
N GLN A 68 -17.03 -1.15 3.02
CA GLN A 68 -16.36 -1.29 4.33
C GLN A 68 -14.92 -0.80 4.31
N VAL A 69 -14.17 -1.08 3.24
CA VAL A 69 -12.80 -0.56 3.09
C VAL A 69 -12.82 0.96 2.93
N ALA A 70 -13.73 1.48 2.10
CA ALA A 70 -13.88 2.92 1.88
C ALA A 70 -14.22 3.66 3.17
N ASP A 71 -15.16 3.15 3.95
CA ASP A 71 -15.54 3.71 5.26
C ASP A 71 -14.36 3.69 6.24
N PHE A 72 -13.57 2.60 6.24
CA PHE A 72 -12.41 2.46 7.13
C PHE A 72 -11.31 3.49 6.85
N ILE A 73 -11.06 3.81 5.58
CA ILE A 73 -10.05 4.82 5.20
C ILE A 73 -10.67 6.20 4.88
N ASN A 74 -11.97 6.38 5.13
CA ASN A 74 -12.71 7.63 4.97
C ASN A 74 -12.65 8.21 3.55
N VAL A 75 -12.95 7.37 2.55
CA VAL A 75 -13.07 7.76 1.13
C VAL A 75 -14.38 7.23 0.54
N SER A 76 -14.73 7.67 -0.67
CA SER A 76 -15.85 7.09 -1.42
C SER A 76 -15.50 5.72 -2.01
N PRO A 77 -16.46 4.77 -2.11
CA PRO A 77 -16.21 3.41 -2.62
C PRO A 77 -15.65 3.35 -4.05
N GLU A 78 -15.98 4.35 -4.87
CA GLU A 78 -15.45 4.47 -6.24
C GLU A 78 -13.93 4.73 -6.28
N HIS A 79 -13.33 5.17 -5.18
CA HIS A 79 -11.88 5.34 -5.05
C HIS A 79 -11.15 4.07 -4.59
N ILE A 80 -11.90 2.98 -4.33
CA ILE A 80 -11.31 1.70 -3.94
C ILE A 80 -11.11 0.81 -5.17
N LEU A 81 -9.87 0.41 -5.39
CA LEU A 81 -9.51 -0.58 -6.39
C LEU A 81 -8.84 -1.78 -5.71
N PHE A 82 -9.45 -2.96 -5.85
CA PHE A 82 -8.84 -4.20 -5.38
C PHE A 82 -7.84 -4.71 -6.42
N THR A 83 -6.64 -5.02 -5.97
CA THR A 83 -5.54 -5.59 -6.75
C THR A 83 -5.08 -6.92 -6.14
N SER A 84 -4.17 -7.61 -6.80
CA SER A 84 -3.57 -8.84 -6.26
C SER A 84 -2.56 -8.57 -5.12
N GLY A 85 -2.18 -7.31 -4.93
CA GLY A 85 -1.28 -6.88 -3.86
C GLY A 85 -0.61 -5.55 -4.17
N ALA A 86 0.19 -5.03 -3.23
CA ALA A 86 0.86 -3.74 -3.33
C ALA A 86 1.78 -3.62 -4.56
N THR A 87 2.44 -4.71 -4.94
CA THR A 87 3.29 -4.71 -6.16
C THR A 87 2.49 -4.35 -7.41
N GLU A 88 1.30 -4.92 -7.59
CA GLU A 88 0.42 -4.55 -8.72
C GLU A 88 -0.05 -3.10 -8.58
N SER A 89 -0.47 -2.68 -7.40
CA SER A 89 -0.92 -1.32 -7.15
C SER A 89 0.16 -0.29 -7.50
N LEU A 90 1.39 -0.49 -7.05
CA LEU A 90 2.51 0.42 -7.31
C LEU A 90 2.91 0.46 -8.80
N ASN A 91 2.85 -0.68 -9.50
CA ASN A 91 3.03 -0.72 -10.95
C ASN A 91 1.93 0.07 -11.68
N MET A 92 0.67 -0.01 -11.21
CA MET A 92 -0.43 0.79 -11.77
C MET A 92 -0.22 2.27 -11.51
N VAL A 93 0.20 2.66 -10.30
CA VAL A 93 0.54 4.06 -9.97
C VAL A 93 1.64 4.58 -10.88
N ALA A 94 2.69 3.79 -11.09
CA ALA A 94 3.79 4.16 -11.98
C ALA A 94 3.29 4.36 -13.42
N LYS A 95 2.46 3.45 -13.91
CA LYS A 95 1.89 3.54 -15.26
C LYS A 95 0.98 4.75 -15.43
N TRP A 96 0.16 5.08 -14.45
CA TRP A 96 -0.73 6.26 -14.50
C TRP A 96 0.05 7.58 -14.45
N ASN A 97 1.26 7.56 -13.91
CA ASN A 97 2.14 8.72 -13.76
C ASN A 97 3.32 8.74 -14.75
N GLU A 98 3.21 8.06 -15.90
CA GLU A 98 4.24 8.10 -16.96
C GLU A 98 4.53 9.52 -17.47
N HIS A 99 3.57 10.42 -17.36
CA HIS A 99 3.67 11.82 -17.81
C HIS A 99 4.43 12.75 -16.85
N VAL A 100 4.70 12.30 -15.62
CA VAL A 100 5.42 13.09 -14.62
C VAL A 100 6.92 13.06 -14.94
N ASP A 101 7.58 14.21 -14.92
CA ASP A 101 9.01 14.29 -15.29
C ASP A 101 9.93 13.66 -14.22
N THR A 102 9.68 13.95 -12.95
CA THR A 102 10.49 13.45 -11.83
C THR A 102 9.62 12.75 -10.79
N VAL A 103 10.09 11.64 -10.26
CA VAL A 103 9.51 10.96 -9.09
C VAL A 103 10.48 11.06 -7.92
N ILE A 104 9.99 11.48 -6.77
CA ILE A 104 10.76 11.55 -5.54
C ILE A 104 10.43 10.29 -4.73
N ILE A 105 11.44 9.50 -4.40
CA ILE A 105 11.34 8.29 -3.56
C ILE A 105 12.30 8.41 -2.37
N THR A 106 12.13 7.55 -1.35
CA THR A 106 13.17 7.46 -0.30
C THR A 106 14.21 6.40 -0.63
N ASN A 107 15.35 6.43 0.07
CA ASN A 107 16.37 5.37 0.00
C ASN A 107 16.00 4.11 0.81
N VAL A 108 14.82 4.07 1.45
CA VAL A 108 14.33 2.95 2.27
C VAL A 108 13.07 2.30 1.71
N GLU A 109 12.77 2.55 0.45
CA GLU A 109 11.61 1.99 -0.24
C GLU A 109 11.74 0.47 -0.44
N HIS A 110 10.60 -0.21 -0.43
CA HIS A 110 10.52 -1.57 -0.97
C HIS A 110 10.75 -1.57 -2.48
N HIS A 111 11.36 -2.63 -3.01
CA HIS A 111 11.64 -2.78 -4.46
C HIS A 111 10.39 -2.58 -5.33
N ALA A 112 9.20 -2.95 -4.85
CA ALA A 112 7.95 -2.74 -5.56
C ALA A 112 7.65 -1.25 -5.84
N ASN A 113 8.19 -0.31 -5.03
CA ASN A 113 8.09 1.13 -5.23
C ASN A 113 9.34 1.76 -5.89
N ILE A 114 10.32 0.96 -6.30
CA ILE A 114 11.52 1.44 -6.99
C ILE A 114 11.53 0.96 -8.44
N ILE A 115 11.36 -0.36 -8.63
CA ILE A 115 11.56 -1.02 -9.94
C ILE A 115 10.66 -0.45 -11.04
N PRO A 116 9.35 -0.19 -10.82
CA PRO A 116 8.49 0.34 -11.87
C PRO A 116 8.97 1.69 -12.44
N TRP A 117 9.60 2.51 -11.61
CA TRP A 117 10.17 3.78 -12.05
C TRP A 117 11.45 3.59 -12.86
N LEU A 118 12.32 2.64 -12.47
CA LEU A 118 13.53 2.28 -13.21
C LEU A 118 13.18 1.68 -14.58
N GLU A 119 12.13 0.88 -14.67
CA GLU A 119 11.64 0.32 -15.96
C GLU A 119 11.17 1.40 -16.94
N GLN A 120 10.76 2.57 -16.44
CA GLN A 120 10.46 3.76 -17.24
C GLN A 120 11.73 4.57 -17.61
N ASN A 121 12.93 4.01 -17.46
CA ASN A 121 14.23 4.68 -17.64
C ASN A 121 14.43 5.92 -16.75
N ARG A 122 13.77 5.98 -15.60
CA ARG A 122 13.96 7.06 -14.62
C ARG A 122 15.15 6.73 -13.74
N THR A 123 16.10 7.61 -13.66
CA THR A 123 17.29 7.46 -12.81
C THR A 123 17.64 8.80 -12.19
N VAL A 124 18.46 8.78 -11.13
CA VAL A 124 18.98 10.02 -10.53
C VAL A 124 19.86 10.77 -11.54
N SER A 125 20.63 10.04 -12.36
CA SER A 125 21.54 10.64 -13.35
C SER A 125 20.84 11.38 -14.48
N ASN A 126 19.62 10.99 -14.86
CA ASN A 126 18.83 11.69 -15.89
C ASN A 126 17.75 12.62 -15.33
N GLY A 127 17.69 12.80 -14.00
CA GLY A 127 16.71 13.64 -13.33
C GLY A 127 15.30 13.05 -13.19
N GLY A 128 15.07 11.83 -13.70
CA GLY A 128 13.78 11.14 -13.60
C GLY A 128 13.46 10.61 -12.20
N LEU A 129 14.47 10.45 -11.34
CA LEU A 129 14.34 10.13 -9.92
C LEU A 129 15.08 11.14 -9.07
N ALA A 130 14.48 11.51 -7.93
CA ALA A 130 15.13 12.23 -6.85
C ALA A 130 15.01 11.43 -5.55
N ILE A 131 16.05 11.44 -4.73
CA ILE A 131 16.08 10.66 -3.50
C ILE A 131 15.91 11.57 -2.29
N LEU A 132 14.88 11.30 -1.50
CA LEU A 132 14.72 11.84 -0.16
C LEU A 132 15.45 10.92 0.81
N GLU A 133 16.55 11.40 1.38
CA GLU A 133 17.38 10.60 2.27
C GLU A 133 16.75 10.40 3.63
N VAL A 134 16.68 9.14 4.06
CA VAL A 134 16.31 8.69 5.40
C VAL A 134 17.58 8.16 6.07
N GLY A 135 17.84 8.61 7.28
CA GLY A 135 18.98 8.13 8.09
C GLY A 135 18.81 6.67 8.52
N LEU A 136 19.91 6.03 8.93
CA LEU A 136 19.87 4.64 9.45
C LEU A 136 19.04 4.51 10.74
N ASP A 137 18.85 5.58 11.46
CA ASP A 137 17.97 5.69 12.62
C ASP A 137 16.49 5.95 12.23
N GLY A 138 16.19 6.04 10.92
CA GLY A 138 14.88 6.34 10.39
C GLY A 138 14.51 7.83 10.40
N SER A 139 15.43 8.70 10.77
CA SER A 139 15.19 10.15 10.78
C SER A 139 15.14 10.73 9.37
N VAL A 140 14.29 11.75 9.18
CA VAL A 140 14.22 12.56 7.97
C VAL A 140 14.58 14.00 8.33
N ASP A 141 15.56 14.57 7.64
CA ASP A 141 15.89 15.98 7.73
C ASP A 141 14.83 16.80 6.97
N LEU A 142 13.88 17.38 7.69
CA LEU A 142 12.76 18.12 7.10
C LEU A 142 13.21 19.39 6.37
N GLU A 143 14.33 20.01 6.73
CA GLU A 143 14.83 21.17 5.97
C GLU A 143 15.40 20.76 4.60
N LYS A 144 16.08 19.59 4.55
CA LYS A 144 16.52 19.04 3.27
C LYS A 144 15.35 18.54 2.42
N ALA A 145 14.34 17.94 3.07
CA ALA A 145 13.11 17.53 2.40
C ALA A 145 12.40 18.73 1.76
N ASP A 146 12.24 19.83 2.49
CA ASP A 146 11.64 21.05 2.00
C ASP A 146 12.41 21.62 0.78
N LYS A 147 13.74 21.69 0.89
CA LYS A 147 14.60 22.12 -0.22
C LYS A 147 14.52 21.21 -1.44
N LEU A 148 14.33 19.90 -1.23
CA LEU A 148 14.16 18.95 -2.33
C LEU A 148 12.80 19.15 -3.00
N LEU A 149 11.72 19.18 -2.23
CA LEU A 149 10.35 19.33 -2.72
C LEU A 149 10.16 20.66 -3.45
N SER A 150 10.66 21.77 -2.90
CA SER A 150 10.53 23.10 -3.53
C SER A 150 11.18 23.24 -4.92
N ARG A 151 12.06 22.29 -5.30
CA ARG A 151 12.71 22.27 -6.62
C ARG A 151 12.00 21.41 -7.66
N HIS A 152 10.96 20.68 -7.24
CA HIS A 152 10.30 19.64 -8.04
C HIS A 152 8.78 19.84 -8.10
N GLU A 153 8.32 21.09 -8.27
CA GLU A 153 6.90 21.39 -8.42
C GLU A 153 6.25 20.53 -9.51
N GLY A 154 5.04 20.03 -9.26
CA GLY A 154 4.29 19.19 -10.20
C GLY A 154 4.81 17.75 -10.37
N CYS A 155 5.76 17.33 -9.55
CA CYS A 155 6.28 15.95 -9.54
C CYS A 155 5.37 14.98 -8.74
N LEU A 156 5.82 13.75 -8.60
CA LEU A 156 5.20 12.74 -7.71
C LEU A 156 6.15 12.43 -6.55
N LEU A 157 5.65 12.50 -5.32
CA LEU A 157 6.30 11.92 -4.14
C LEU A 157 5.73 10.53 -3.91
N SER A 158 6.54 9.45 -4.09
CA SER A 158 6.11 8.05 -3.91
C SER A 158 6.95 7.42 -2.80
N ILE A 159 6.37 7.31 -1.59
CA ILE A 159 7.12 6.91 -0.40
C ILE A 159 6.37 5.87 0.45
N THR A 160 7.13 5.06 1.19
CA THR A 160 6.57 4.18 2.23
C THR A 160 6.23 4.96 3.50
N SER A 161 5.19 4.54 4.22
CA SER A 161 4.87 5.07 5.55
C SER A 161 5.81 4.53 6.63
N ALA A 162 6.23 3.27 6.48
CA ALA A 162 7.17 2.60 7.37
C ALA A 162 8.06 1.63 6.59
N SER A 163 9.34 1.59 6.96
CA SER A 163 10.31 0.71 6.31
C SER A 163 10.15 -0.73 6.78
N ASN A 164 9.98 -1.67 5.84
CA ASN A 164 9.98 -3.11 6.13
C ASN A 164 11.36 -3.63 6.58
N VAL A 165 12.43 -2.88 6.39
CA VAL A 165 13.81 -3.23 6.75
C VAL A 165 14.20 -2.61 8.09
N LEU A 166 13.97 -1.31 8.26
CA LEU A 166 14.37 -0.57 9.47
C LEU A 166 13.31 -0.65 10.59
N GLY A 167 12.03 -0.89 10.23
CA GLY A 167 10.91 -0.96 11.17
C GLY A 167 10.48 0.40 11.75
N ASN A 168 11.03 1.49 11.25
CA ASN A 168 10.66 2.84 11.66
C ASN A 168 9.56 3.42 10.78
N CYS A 169 8.68 4.24 11.38
CA CYS A 169 7.71 5.05 10.65
C CYS A 169 8.34 6.36 10.20
N LEU A 170 8.14 6.72 8.95
CA LEU A 170 8.52 8.04 8.43
C LEU A 170 7.53 9.12 8.91
N PRO A 171 7.92 10.39 8.96
CA PRO A 171 7.00 11.51 9.22
C PRO A 171 6.15 11.80 7.97
N TRP A 172 5.47 10.78 7.45
CA TRP A 172 4.81 10.80 6.14
C TRP A 172 3.69 11.85 6.04
N GLU A 173 2.95 12.11 7.12
CA GLU A 173 1.92 13.16 7.14
C GLU A 173 2.55 14.54 6.89
N THR A 174 3.65 14.84 7.58
CA THR A 174 4.39 16.09 7.40
C THR A 174 4.93 16.19 5.98
N LEU A 175 5.54 15.12 5.46
CA LEU A 175 6.06 15.07 4.10
C LEU A 175 4.96 15.25 3.05
N ALA A 176 3.79 14.64 3.25
CA ALA A 176 2.65 14.80 2.36
C ALA A 176 2.12 16.25 2.37
N HIS A 177 1.99 16.87 3.54
CA HIS A 177 1.59 18.27 3.63
C HIS A 177 2.59 19.22 2.95
N MET A 178 3.89 18.99 3.15
CA MET A 178 4.93 19.75 2.49
C MET A 178 4.86 19.58 0.97
N ALA A 179 4.72 18.35 0.48
CA ALA A 179 4.59 18.05 -0.95
C ALA A 179 3.38 18.77 -1.57
N HIS A 180 2.21 18.67 -0.93
CA HIS A 180 1.00 19.36 -1.40
C HIS A 180 1.16 20.89 -1.46
N SER A 181 1.94 21.48 -0.55
CA SER A 181 2.19 22.94 -0.58
C SER A 181 2.98 23.39 -1.82
N TYR A 182 3.70 22.48 -2.47
CA TYR A 182 4.42 22.69 -3.74
C TYR A 182 3.68 22.11 -4.95
N GLY A 183 2.40 21.73 -4.83
CA GLY A 183 1.62 21.13 -5.91
C GLY A 183 2.08 19.72 -6.32
N ILE A 184 2.83 19.04 -5.46
CA ILE A 184 3.33 17.67 -5.69
C ILE A 184 2.26 16.67 -5.28
N SER A 185 1.91 15.75 -6.17
CA SER A 185 1.04 14.62 -5.85
C SER A 185 1.77 13.60 -4.98
N VAL A 186 1.02 12.87 -4.13
CA VAL A 186 1.61 11.92 -3.19
C VAL A 186 1.03 10.53 -3.41
N SER A 187 1.91 9.54 -3.51
CA SER A 187 1.61 8.12 -3.47
C SER A 187 2.22 7.51 -2.22
N MET A 188 1.40 6.84 -1.41
CA MET A 188 1.84 6.26 -0.14
C MET A 188 1.76 4.74 -0.17
N ASP A 189 2.85 4.07 0.16
CA ASP A 189 2.88 2.63 0.45
C ASP A 189 2.64 2.41 1.95
N PHE A 190 1.48 1.84 2.28
CA PHE A 190 1.06 1.51 3.64
C PHE A 190 1.10 0.00 3.91
N CYS A 191 2.03 -0.74 3.31
CA CYS A 191 2.17 -2.18 3.54
C CYS A 191 2.58 -2.53 4.97
N GLN A 192 3.25 -1.60 5.68
CA GLN A 192 3.69 -1.75 7.07
C GLN A 192 2.87 -0.82 8.04
#